data_baaaa608fd82c66904d2346f44793c94
#
_entry.id   baaaa608fd82c66904d2346f44793c94
#
_cell.length_a   1.000
_cell.length_b   1.000
_cell.length_c   1.000
_cell.angle_alpha   90.00
_cell.angle_beta   90.00
_cell.angle_gamma   90.00
#
_symmetry.space_group_name_H-M   'P 1'
#
loop_
_entity.id
_entity.type
_entity.pdbx_description
1 polymer ?
#
loop_
_entity_poly.entity_id
_entity_poly.type
_entity_poly.pdbx_seq_one_letter_code
_entity_poly.pdbx_strand_id
1 'polypeptide(L)'
;MPYYAYICSMKQQEEITFQTLANNEDILIGYSDNDIVVVDSIQQLAEVNTAHVAMNGVVICTNGKVQAQMNGIQMELHKNQVAIVPQNITVTDVMVSPDFNLKAMFLTNRILQSFLREKMNVWNDMMYIHRNHIVTMDEDEILFYTHFYDMMKLTFTRGQDNPFRTDVIQSLLRSAILALCGAMKQSLPADIELKGKTSDVHFQHFLDLLHAAEVKHRTVEAYASELCISPKYLTAVCKKNSGKTANEWITEQVLEDIRYYLRQTDLSIKQICDHLGFPNTSFFGKYVKDHFGMTPMEFRKM
;
A
#
# COMPACT_ATOMS: atom_id res chain seq x y z
N MET A 1 -14.48 -21.04 -27.68
CA MET A 1 -13.37 -21.12 -26.74
C MET A 1 -12.71 -19.75 -26.73
N PRO A 2 -12.62 -19.03 -25.61
CA PRO A 2 -11.94 -17.75 -25.58
C PRO A 2 -10.44 -17.99 -25.70
N TYR A 3 -9.82 -17.38 -26.68
CA TYR A 3 -8.37 -17.42 -26.88
C TYR A 3 -7.71 -16.59 -25.77
N TYR A 4 -7.17 -17.27 -24.76
CA TYR A 4 -6.14 -16.70 -23.92
C TYR A 4 -4.81 -16.83 -24.68
N ALA A 5 -4.11 -15.74 -24.90
CA ALA A 5 -2.73 -15.82 -25.37
C ALA A 5 -1.89 -16.37 -24.23
N TYR A 6 -1.46 -17.62 -24.35
CA TYR A 6 -0.53 -18.26 -23.43
C TYR A 6 0.87 -17.92 -23.92
N ILE A 7 1.53 -16.98 -23.27
CA ILE A 7 2.95 -16.73 -23.54
C ILE A 7 3.76 -17.39 -22.44
N CYS A 8 4.25 -18.54 -22.75
CA CYS A 8 5.21 -19.28 -21.94
C CYS A 8 6.61 -18.96 -22.45
N SER A 9 7.34 -18.05 -21.82
CA SER A 9 8.76 -17.87 -22.08
C SER A 9 9.47 -17.22 -20.91
N MET A 10 10.45 -17.93 -20.41
CA MET A 10 11.59 -17.59 -19.58
C MET A 10 11.40 -17.10 -18.13
N LYS A 11 12.05 -17.86 -17.25
CA LYS A 11 12.21 -17.68 -15.82
C LYS A 11 13.09 -16.45 -15.52
N GLN A 12 12.49 -15.28 -15.36
CA GLN A 12 13.08 -14.21 -14.61
C GLN A 12 12.05 -13.71 -13.61
N GLN A 13 12.42 -13.71 -12.34
CA GLN A 13 11.65 -13.05 -11.29
C GLN A 13 11.95 -11.56 -11.42
N GLU A 14 10.99 -10.79 -11.89
CA GLU A 14 11.12 -9.35 -12.00
C GLU A 14 10.59 -8.69 -10.74
N GLU A 15 11.37 -7.75 -10.20
CA GLU A 15 10.90 -6.90 -9.11
C GLU A 15 10.27 -5.63 -9.71
N ILE A 16 8.98 -5.44 -9.47
CA ILE A 16 8.27 -4.22 -9.88
C ILE A 16 8.57 -3.13 -8.85
N THR A 17 9.53 -2.31 -9.19
CA THR A 17 9.95 -1.10 -8.47
C THR A 17 9.76 0.13 -9.34
N PHE A 18 9.97 1.32 -8.78
CA PHE A 18 10.00 2.56 -9.57
C PHE A 18 10.98 2.49 -10.74
N GLN A 19 12.17 1.92 -10.52
CA GLN A 19 13.22 1.86 -11.53
C GLN A 19 12.88 0.87 -12.64
N THR A 20 12.32 -0.30 -12.30
CA THR A 20 11.95 -1.30 -13.31
C THR A 20 10.74 -0.87 -14.13
N LEU A 21 9.76 -0.21 -13.53
CA LEU A 21 8.64 0.39 -14.28
C LEU A 21 9.13 1.52 -15.19
N ALA A 22 9.97 2.42 -14.68
CA ALA A 22 10.46 3.57 -15.45
C ALA A 22 11.37 3.20 -16.62
N ASN A 23 12.03 2.04 -16.57
CA ASN A 23 12.97 1.59 -17.61
C ASN A 23 12.36 0.58 -18.59
N ASN A 24 11.10 0.22 -18.44
CA ASN A 24 10.44 -0.75 -19.32
C ASN A 24 9.75 -0.03 -20.48
N GLU A 25 10.24 -0.25 -21.71
CA GLU A 25 9.72 0.39 -22.95
C GLU A 25 8.28 -0.06 -23.29
N ASP A 26 7.83 -1.20 -22.78
CA ASP A 26 6.51 -1.76 -23.03
C ASP A 26 5.43 -1.16 -22.09
N ILE A 27 5.84 -0.36 -21.12
CA ILE A 27 4.95 0.31 -20.17
C ILE A 27 4.85 1.78 -20.51
N LEU A 28 3.66 2.22 -20.89
CA LEU A 28 3.41 3.64 -21.13
C LEU A 28 3.25 4.37 -19.80
N ILE A 29 4.31 5.06 -19.37
CA ILE A 29 4.33 5.81 -18.12
C ILE A 29 3.86 7.24 -18.37
N GLY A 30 2.77 7.62 -17.70
CA GLY A 30 2.26 8.98 -17.72
C GLY A 30 3.03 9.93 -16.82
N TYR A 31 3.59 9.42 -15.71
CA TYR A 31 4.40 10.16 -14.74
C TYR A 31 5.15 9.21 -13.81
N SER A 32 6.35 9.60 -13.41
CA SER A 32 7.14 8.90 -12.39
C SER A 32 7.99 9.85 -11.58
N ASP A 33 8.01 9.67 -10.26
CA ASP A 33 8.95 10.27 -9.32
C ASP A 33 9.38 9.23 -8.28
N ASN A 34 10.00 9.66 -7.17
CA ASN A 34 10.49 8.75 -6.13
C ASN A 34 9.38 8.07 -5.32
N ASP A 35 8.14 8.50 -5.42
CA ASP A 35 7.03 8.04 -4.59
C ASP A 35 5.80 7.55 -5.35
N ILE A 36 5.64 8.01 -6.59
CA ILE A 36 4.43 7.81 -7.38
C ILE A 36 4.81 7.42 -8.81
N VAL A 37 4.19 6.38 -9.33
CA VAL A 37 4.22 6.04 -10.77
C VAL A 37 2.80 5.96 -11.29
N VAL A 38 2.53 6.65 -12.38
CA VAL A 38 1.25 6.63 -13.11
C VAL A 38 1.46 5.89 -14.41
N VAL A 39 0.73 4.80 -14.61
CA VAL A 39 0.82 3.93 -15.78
C VAL A 39 -0.43 4.07 -16.62
N ASP A 40 -0.27 4.48 -17.87
CA ASP A 40 -1.37 4.68 -18.82
C ASP A 40 -1.82 3.39 -19.50
N SER A 41 -0.88 2.50 -19.75
CA SER A 41 -1.10 1.22 -20.42
C SER A 41 0.08 0.30 -20.19
N ILE A 42 -0.17 -0.99 -20.18
CA ILE A 42 0.85 -2.03 -20.19
C ILE A 42 0.58 -2.88 -21.44
N GLN A 43 1.41 -2.72 -22.46
CA GLN A 43 1.19 -3.38 -23.76
C GLN A 43 1.58 -4.87 -23.74
N GLN A 44 2.48 -5.29 -22.85
CA GLN A 44 3.01 -6.65 -22.79
C GLN A 44 3.04 -7.25 -21.37
N LEU A 45 1.95 -7.11 -20.62
CA LEU A 45 1.82 -7.80 -19.31
C LEU A 45 1.96 -9.34 -19.43
N ALA A 46 1.73 -9.87 -20.63
CA ALA A 46 1.75 -11.30 -20.88
C ALA A 46 3.16 -11.94 -20.84
N GLU A 47 4.23 -11.15 -20.79
CA GLU A 47 5.61 -11.66 -20.73
C GLU A 47 6.13 -11.79 -19.28
N VAL A 48 5.41 -11.25 -18.30
CA VAL A 48 5.81 -11.29 -16.89
C VAL A 48 5.27 -12.57 -16.23
N ASN A 49 6.07 -13.61 -16.17
CA ASN A 49 5.68 -14.86 -15.51
C ASN A 49 5.63 -14.75 -13.98
N THR A 50 6.48 -13.94 -13.40
CA THR A 50 6.56 -13.72 -11.95
C THR A 50 7.07 -12.33 -11.67
N ALA A 51 6.28 -11.53 -10.99
CA ALA A 51 6.67 -10.20 -10.54
C ALA A 51 6.55 -10.08 -9.02
N HIS A 52 7.56 -9.52 -8.37
CA HIS A 52 7.48 -9.08 -6.99
C HIS A 52 7.16 -7.59 -6.96
N VAL A 53 5.99 -7.25 -6.43
CA VAL A 53 5.51 -5.85 -6.39
C VAL A 53 5.90 -5.22 -5.08
N ALA A 54 6.93 -4.36 -5.12
CA ALA A 54 7.47 -3.67 -3.93
C ALA A 54 6.66 -2.43 -3.50
N MET A 55 5.60 -2.08 -4.23
CA MET A 55 4.81 -0.87 -4.07
C MET A 55 3.33 -1.19 -3.88
N ASN A 56 2.59 -0.23 -3.33
CA ASN A 56 1.12 -0.34 -3.32
C ASN A 56 0.57 0.16 -4.65
N GLY A 57 -0.29 -0.63 -5.29
CA GLY A 57 -0.89 -0.32 -6.58
C GLY A 57 -2.41 -0.22 -6.52
N VAL A 58 -2.96 0.67 -7.33
CA VAL A 58 -4.37 0.71 -7.68
C VAL A 58 -4.46 0.56 -9.19
N VAL A 59 -5.13 -0.49 -9.65
CA VAL A 59 -5.24 -0.87 -11.06
C VAL A 59 -6.71 -0.85 -11.46
N ILE A 60 -7.06 0.00 -12.42
CA ILE A 60 -8.41 0.10 -13.00
C ILE A 60 -8.41 -0.69 -14.31
N CYS A 61 -9.23 -1.72 -14.42
CA CYS A 61 -9.46 -2.41 -15.68
C CYS A 61 -10.44 -1.61 -16.53
N THR A 62 -9.96 -1.01 -17.61
CA THR A 62 -10.76 -0.16 -18.50
C THR A 62 -11.41 -0.96 -19.63
N ASN A 63 -10.79 -2.08 -20.04
CA ASN A 63 -11.36 -2.99 -21.04
C ASN A 63 -10.81 -4.41 -20.85
N GLY A 64 -11.54 -5.41 -21.35
CA GLY A 64 -11.13 -6.80 -21.28
C GLY A 64 -11.09 -7.39 -19.88
N LYS A 65 -10.16 -8.31 -19.66
CA LYS A 65 -9.92 -8.96 -18.36
C LYS A 65 -8.49 -9.47 -18.21
N VAL A 66 -8.04 -9.57 -16.95
CA VAL A 66 -6.80 -10.22 -16.57
C VAL A 66 -7.04 -11.26 -15.48
N GLN A 67 -6.38 -12.40 -15.60
CA GLN A 67 -6.27 -13.42 -14.56
C GLN A 67 -4.83 -13.47 -14.08
N ALA A 68 -4.62 -13.61 -12.77
CA ALA A 68 -3.31 -13.74 -12.16
C ALA A 68 -3.41 -14.47 -10.82
N GLN A 69 -2.28 -14.93 -10.28
CA GLN A 69 -2.19 -15.33 -8.89
C GLN A 69 -1.47 -14.25 -8.08
N MET A 70 -2.07 -13.83 -6.97
CA MET A 70 -1.46 -12.94 -5.98
C MET A 70 -1.13 -13.73 -4.73
N ASN A 71 0.15 -13.90 -4.43
CA ASN A 71 0.63 -14.78 -3.35
C ASN A 71 0.00 -16.18 -3.38
N GLY A 72 -0.16 -16.77 -4.59
CA GLY A 72 -0.76 -18.10 -4.80
C GLY A 72 -2.30 -18.13 -4.75
N ILE A 73 -2.97 -16.99 -4.58
CA ILE A 73 -4.44 -16.90 -4.65
C ILE A 73 -4.83 -16.42 -6.03
N GLN A 74 -5.65 -17.22 -6.72
CA GLN A 74 -6.13 -16.86 -8.06
C GLN A 74 -7.10 -15.68 -7.99
N MET A 75 -6.88 -14.71 -8.88
CA MET A 75 -7.69 -13.52 -9.03
C MET A 75 -8.04 -13.27 -10.49
N GLU A 76 -9.20 -12.73 -10.73
CA GLU A 76 -9.65 -12.30 -12.05
C GLU A 76 -10.21 -10.89 -11.95
N LEU A 77 -9.67 -9.97 -12.76
CA LEU A 77 -10.10 -8.57 -12.82
C LEU A 77 -10.78 -8.32 -14.16
N HIS A 78 -11.98 -7.79 -14.11
CA HIS A 78 -12.80 -7.48 -15.27
C HIS A 78 -12.96 -5.97 -15.47
N LYS A 79 -13.47 -5.58 -16.63
CA LYS A 79 -13.89 -4.20 -16.89
C LYS A 79 -14.79 -3.68 -15.75
N ASN A 80 -14.62 -2.42 -15.39
CA ASN A 80 -15.29 -1.73 -14.28
C ASN A 80 -14.93 -2.29 -12.88
N GLN A 81 -13.80 -2.98 -12.77
CA GLN A 81 -13.25 -3.38 -11.50
C GLN A 81 -11.92 -2.69 -11.23
N VAL A 82 -11.67 -2.46 -9.97
CA VAL A 82 -10.42 -1.90 -9.46
C VAL A 82 -9.73 -2.95 -8.61
N ALA A 83 -8.50 -3.30 -8.98
CA ALA A 83 -7.65 -4.13 -8.15
C ALA A 83 -6.75 -3.26 -7.28
N ILE A 84 -6.64 -3.65 -6.01
CA ILE A 84 -5.72 -3.05 -5.06
C ILE A 84 -4.59 -4.06 -4.82
N VAL A 85 -3.39 -3.63 -5.13
CA VAL A 85 -2.18 -4.44 -5.07
C VAL A 85 -1.36 -3.96 -3.87
N PRO A 86 -1.37 -4.69 -2.73
CA PRO A 86 -0.52 -4.30 -1.60
C PRO A 86 0.96 -4.49 -1.93
N GLN A 87 1.82 -3.75 -1.25
CA GLN A 87 3.25 -3.95 -1.39
C GLN A 87 3.71 -5.35 -0.93
N ASN A 88 4.86 -5.78 -1.44
CA ASN A 88 5.51 -7.05 -1.08
C ASN A 88 4.67 -8.30 -1.41
N ILE A 89 3.91 -8.22 -2.49
CA ILE A 89 3.22 -9.39 -3.04
C ILE A 89 3.95 -9.95 -4.26
N THR A 90 3.77 -11.24 -4.48
CA THR A 90 4.22 -11.91 -5.70
C THR A 90 3.02 -12.14 -6.61
N VAL A 91 3.13 -11.67 -7.84
CA VAL A 91 2.14 -11.89 -8.90
C VAL A 91 2.70 -12.90 -9.88
N THR A 92 1.94 -13.97 -10.16
CA THR A 92 2.32 -15.05 -11.08
C THR A 92 1.18 -15.39 -12.03
N ASP A 93 1.50 -16.15 -13.06
CA ASP A 93 0.53 -16.72 -14.01
C ASP A 93 -0.43 -15.68 -14.61
N VAL A 94 0.15 -14.55 -15.04
CA VAL A 94 -0.64 -13.43 -15.61
C VAL A 94 -1.12 -13.83 -17.01
N MET A 95 -2.43 -13.79 -17.21
CA MET A 95 -3.10 -14.04 -18.49
C MET A 95 -4.06 -12.89 -18.77
N VAL A 96 -3.98 -12.31 -19.97
CA VAL A 96 -4.81 -11.19 -20.36
C VAL A 96 -5.66 -11.53 -21.58
N SER A 97 -6.88 -10.96 -21.70
CA SER A 97 -7.65 -10.99 -22.92
C SER A 97 -7.02 -10.08 -24.00
N PRO A 98 -7.24 -10.35 -25.29
CA PRO A 98 -6.62 -9.57 -26.38
C PRO A 98 -6.99 -8.08 -26.36
N ASP A 99 -8.12 -7.72 -25.77
CA ASP A 99 -8.65 -6.36 -25.64
C ASP A 99 -8.38 -5.75 -24.27
N PHE A 100 -7.55 -6.40 -23.43
CA PHE A 100 -7.23 -5.92 -22.09
C PHE A 100 -6.55 -4.56 -22.13
N ASN A 101 -7.05 -3.66 -21.31
CA ASN A 101 -6.44 -2.35 -21.08
C ASN A 101 -6.65 -1.92 -19.63
N LEU A 102 -5.70 -1.17 -19.11
CA LEU A 102 -5.72 -0.70 -17.72
C LEU A 102 -5.20 0.73 -17.60
N LYS A 103 -5.56 1.36 -16.49
CA LYS A 103 -4.87 2.51 -15.91
C LYS A 103 -4.40 2.12 -14.52
N ALA A 104 -3.18 2.44 -14.15
CA ALA A 104 -2.69 2.11 -12.82
C ALA A 104 -1.91 3.26 -12.19
N MET A 105 -1.93 3.27 -10.86
CA MET A 105 -1.11 4.16 -10.05
C MET A 105 -0.44 3.35 -8.97
N PHE A 106 0.88 3.48 -8.86
CA PHE A 106 1.66 2.84 -7.82
C PHE A 106 2.22 3.91 -6.88
N LEU A 107 2.18 3.60 -5.58
CA LEU A 107 2.57 4.51 -4.51
C LEU A 107 3.52 3.81 -3.55
N THR A 108 4.54 4.52 -3.05
CA THR A 108 5.31 4.01 -1.92
C THR A 108 4.43 3.86 -0.68
N ASN A 109 4.82 2.93 0.20
CA ASN A 109 4.14 2.79 1.49
C ASN A 109 4.18 4.09 2.31
N ARG A 110 5.25 4.87 2.16
CA ARG A 110 5.41 6.18 2.79
C ARG A 110 4.26 7.14 2.44
N ILE A 111 3.94 7.26 1.17
CA ILE A 111 2.84 8.12 0.70
C ILE A 111 1.49 7.56 1.15
N LEU A 112 1.26 6.27 0.97
CA LEU A 112 0.01 5.64 1.37
C LEU A 112 -0.27 5.85 2.88
N GLN A 113 0.70 5.58 3.74
CA GLN A 113 0.57 5.76 5.18
C GLN A 113 0.34 7.23 5.58
N SER A 114 0.99 8.19 4.90
CA SER A 114 0.78 9.61 5.20
C SER A 114 -0.66 10.06 4.97
N PHE A 115 -1.37 9.45 4.00
CA PHE A 115 -2.76 9.79 3.69
C PHE A 115 -3.77 8.98 4.51
N LEU A 116 -3.44 7.73 4.82
CA LEU A 116 -4.35 6.80 5.49
C LEU A 116 -4.14 6.71 6.99
N ARG A 117 -3.29 7.52 7.60
CA ARG A 117 -2.91 7.40 9.01
C ARG A 117 -4.08 7.05 9.94
N GLU A 118 -5.19 7.77 9.83
CA GLU A 118 -6.40 7.54 10.63
C GLU A 118 -7.31 6.43 10.08
N LYS A 119 -7.05 5.94 8.88
CA LYS A 119 -7.86 4.94 8.16
C LYS A 119 -7.08 3.68 7.79
N MET A 120 -5.86 3.54 8.32
CA MET A 120 -5.03 2.35 8.07
C MET A 120 -5.70 1.05 8.53
N ASN A 121 -6.55 1.11 9.55
CA ASN A 121 -7.37 -0.03 9.96
C ASN A 121 -8.26 -0.52 8.81
N VAL A 122 -8.99 0.38 8.14
CA VAL A 122 -9.86 0.01 6.99
C VAL A 122 -9.03 -0.64 5.88
N TRP A 123 -7.89 -0.03 5.53
CA TRP A 123 -6.99 -0.59 4.53
C TRP A 123 -6.46 -1.97 4.93
N ASN A 124 -5.96 -2.11 6.15
CA ASN A 124 -5.41 -3.36 6.65
C ASN A 124 -6.46 -4.47 6.72
N ASP A 125 -7.67 -4.15 7.17
CA ASP A 125 -8.78 -5.10 7.21
C ASP A 125 -9.08 -5.64 5.82
N MET A 126 -9.24 -4.75 4.83
CA MET A 126 -9.52 -5.15 3.45
C MET A 126 -8.41 -6.01 2.86
N MET A 127 -7.15 -5.56 3.01
CA MET A 127 -6.02 -6.19 2.35
C MET A 127 -5.59 -7.50 3.00
N TYR A 128 -5.58 -7.55 4.32
CA TYR A 128 -4.94 -8.65 5.03
C TYR A 128 -5.91 -9.57 5.77
N ILE A 129 -7.07 -9.08 6.18
CA ILE A 129 -8.08 -9.88 6.87
C ILE A 129 -9.09 -10.44 5.87
N HIS A 130 -9.75 -9.57 5.12
CA HIS A 130 -10.75 -9.98 4.14
C HIS A 130 -10.13 -10.47 2.83
N ARG A 131 -8.87 -10.10 2.57
CA ARG A 131 -8.15 -10.44 1.32
C ARG A 131 -8.95 -10.07 0.08
N ASN A 132 -9.75 -9.02 0.22
CA ASN A 132 -10.54 -8.49 -0.88
C ASN A 132 -9.70 -7.45 -1.63
N HIS A 133 -9.04 -7.89 -2.67
CA HIS A 133 -8.18 -7.06 -3.52
C HIS A 133 -8.92 -6.47 -4.72
N ILE A 134 -10.19 -6.84 -4.94
CA ILE A 134 -10.97 -6.37 -6.09
C ILE A 134 -12.25 -5.70 -5.59
N VAL A 135 -12.45 -4.48 -6.04
CA VAL A 135 -13.66 -3.70 -5.80
C VAL A 135 -14.40 -3.57 -7.13
N THR A 136 -15.64 -4.01 -7.18
CA THR A 136 -16.53 -3.77 -8.32
C THR A 136 -17.18 -2.41 -8.12
N MET A 137 -17.12 -1.58 -9.14
CA MET A 137 -17.59 -0.21 -9.15
C MET A 137 -18.72 -0.06 -10.14
N ASP A 138 -19.66 0.82 -9.85
CA ASP A 138 -20.67 1.22 -10.82
C ASP A 138 -20.08 2.16 -11.90
N GLU A 139 -20.90 2.54 -12.88
CA GLU A 139 -20.45 3.36 -14.01
C GLU A 139 -20.00 4.76 -13.55
N ASP A 140 -20.66 5.35 -12.58
CA ASP A 140 -20.35 6.70 -12.07
C ASP A 140 -19.06 6.66 -11.25
N GLU A 141 -18.84 5.62 -10.44
CA GLU A 141 -17.62 5.41 -9.68
C GLU A 141 -16.41 5.21 -10.61
N ILE A 142 -16.51 4.37 -11.63
CA ILE A 142 -15.43 4.17 -12.61
C ILE A 142 -15.13 5.45 -13.37
N LEU A 143 -16.17 6.21 -13.75
CA LEU A 143 -16.01 7.50 -14.40
C LEU A 143 -15.26 8.48 -13.49
N PHE A 144 -15.63 8.54 -12.20
CA PHE A 144 -14.94 9.35 -11.19
C PHE A 144 -13.44 9.01 -11.12
N TYR A 145 -13.09 7.72 -10.95
CA TYR A 145 -11.69 7.31 -10.83
C TYR A 145 -10.90 7.50 -12.13
N THR A 146 -11.55 7.34 -13.28
CA THR A 146 -10.92 7.58 -14.58
C THR A 146 -10.60 9.07 -14.78
N HIS A 147 -11.55 9.95 -14.48
CA HIS A 147 -11.32 11.40 -14.55
C HIS A 147 -10.30 11.85 -13.49
N PHE A 148 -10.36 11.27 -12.30
CA PHE A 148 -9.38 11.53 -11.26
C PHE A 148 -7.97 11.15 -11.72
N TYR A 149 -7.80 9.99 -12.34
CA TYR A 149 -6.54 9.57 -12.93
C TYR A 149 -6.03 10.59 -13.97
N ASP A 150 -6.87 11.01 -14.89
CA ASP A 150 -6.53 11.97 -15.93
C ASP A 150 -6.17 13.35 -15.34
N MET A 151 -6.89 13.79 -14.31
CA MET A 151 -6.59 15.02 -13.56
C MET A 151 -5.24 14.93 -12.84
N MET A 152 -4.94 13.80 -12.19
CA MET A 152 -3.66 13.56 -11.55
C MET A 152 -2.52 13.62 -12.56
N LYS A 153 -2.66 12.92 -13.68
CA LYS A 153 -1.67 12.94 -14.77
C LYS A 153 -1.39 14.36 -15.26
N LEU A 154 -2.45 15.15 -15.49
CA LEU A 154 -2.30 16.55 -15.89
C LEU A 154 -1.59 17.39 -14.83
N THR A 155 -1.90 17.18 -13.55
CA THR A 155 -1.24 17.90 -12.44
C THR A 155 0.23 17.54 -12.32
N PHE A 156 0.60 16.27 -12.59
CA PHE A 156 2.00 15.83 -12.58
C PHE A 156 2.78 16.39 -13.77
N THR A 157 2.20 16.48 -14.96
CA THR A 157 2.88 16.89 -16.18
C THR A 157 2.89 18.39 -16.41
N ARG A 158 1.96 19.13 -15.78
CA ARG A 158 1.81 20.58 -15.92
C ARG A 158 2.01 21.28 -14.57
N GLY A 159 2.21 22.59 -14.63
CA GLY A 159 2.25 23.43 -13.42
C GLY A 159 3.51 23.23 -12.58
N GLN A 160 4.64 22.89 -13.20
CA GLN A 160 5.92 22.76 -12.46
C GLN A 160 6.31 24.04 -11.72
N ASP A 161 5.88 25.19 -12.22
CA ASP A 161 6.14 26.50 -11.62
C ASP A 161 5.12 26.89 -10.53
N ASN A 162 4.10 26.07 -10.27
CA ASN A 162 3.12 26.35 -9.22
C ASN A 162 3.71 26.07 -7.83
N PRO A 163 3.86 27.09 -6.96
CA PRO A 163 4.43 26.90 -5.64
C PRO A 163 3.61 25.97 -4.74
N PHE A 164 2.32 25.78 -5.03
CA PHE A 164 1.41 24.90 -4.29
C PHE A 164 1.20 23.54 -4.98
N ARG A 165 2.01 23.20 -5.98
CA ARG A 165 1.84 21.96 -6.76
C ARG A 165 1.84 20.71 -5.87
N THR A 166 2.77 20.64 -4.93
CA THR A 166 2.87 19.50 -3.99
C THR A 166 1.62 19.38 -3.13
N ASP A 167 1.10 20.48 -2.61
CA ASP A 167 -0.12 20.48 -1.79
C ASP A 167 -1.34 20.07 -2.59
N VAL A 168 -1.45 20.49 -3.85
CA VAL A 168 -2.52 20.07 -4.76
C VAL A 168 -2.44 18.56 -5.00
N ILE A 169 -1.27 18.03 -5.34
CA ILE A 169 -1.06 16.59 -5.56
C ILE A 169 -1.45 15.79 -4.31
N GLN A 170 -0.99 16.20 -3.13
CA GLN A 170 -1.29 15.54 -1.88
C GLN A 170 -2.79 15.56 -1.57
N SER A 171 -3.46 16.68 -1.77
CA SER A 171 -4.90 16.81 -1.55
C SER A 171 -5.72 15.94 -2.48
N LEU A 172 -5.35 15.88 -3.76
CA LEU A 172 -5.99 15.01 -4.75
C LEU A 172 -5.80 13.54 -4.40
N LEU A 173 -4.57 13.09 -4.13
CA LEU A 173 -4.27 11.70 -3.75
C LEU A 173 -5.04 11.31 -2.49
N ARG A 174 -5.05 12.18 -1.47
CA ARG A 174 -5.80 11.94 -0.23
C ARG A 174 -7.28 11.73 -0.51
N SER A 175 -7.88 12.57 -1.34
CA SER A 175 -9.30 12.47 -1.69
C SER A 175 -9.62 11.15 -2.39
N ALA A 176 -8.82 10.74 -3.37
CA ALA A 176 -9.04 9.48 -4.08
C ALA A 176 -8.86 8.25 -3.19
N ILE A 177 -7.83 8.24 -2.35
CA ILE A 177 -7.58 7.12 -1.44
C ILE A 177 -8.72 7.00 -0.41
N LEU A 178 -9.23 8.12 0.12
CA LEU A 178 -10.36 8.09 1.04
C LEU A 178 -11.65 7.62 0.36
N ALA A 179 -11.91 8.05 -0.87
CA ALA A 179 -13.04 7.55 -1.67
C ALA A 179 -12.92 6.05 -1.92
N LEU A 180 -11.71 5.57 -2.28
CA LEU A 180 -11.45 4.14 -2.46
C LEU A 180 -11.67 3.36 -1.17
N CYS A 181 -11.22 3.85 -0.01
CA CYS A 181 -11.50 3.22 1.28
C CYS A 181 -13.01 3.15 1.58
N GLY A 182 -13.78 4.17 1.15
CA GLY A 182 -15.24 4.18 1.24
C GLY A 182 -15.87 3.06 0.40
N ALA A 183 -15.50 2.97 -0.87
CA ALA A 183 -15.96 1.91 -1.78
C ALA A 183 -15.57 0.52 -1.29
N MET A 184 -14.32 0.35 -0.84
CA MET A 184 -13.85 -0.90 -0.22
C MET A 184 -14.72 -1.31 0.96
N LYS A 185 -15.03 -0.38 1.86
CA LYS A 185 -15.84 -0.67 3.05
C LYS A 185 -17.27 -1.04 2.69
N GLN A 186 -17.86 -0.41 1.67
CA GLN A 186 -19.21 -0.71 1.18
C GLN A 186 -19.27 -2.08 0.49
N SER A 187 -18.17 -2.53 -0.13
CA SER A 187 -18.09 -3.84 -0.78
C SER A 187 -17.98 -5.02 0.19
N LEU A 188 -17.76 -4.75 1.49
CA LEU A 188 -17.76 -5.80 2.50
C LEU A 188 -19.19 -6.26 2.79
N PRO A 189 -19.46 -7.57 2.82
CA PRO A 189 -20.71 -8.10 3.33
C PRO A 189 -20.96 -7.66 4.78
N ALA A 190 -22.17 -7.22 5.08
CA ALA A 190 -22.56 -6.69 6.40
C ALA A 190 -22.39 -7.69 7.56
N ASP A 191 -22.33 -9.00 7.29
CA ASP A 191 -22.37 -10.12 8.26
C ASP A 191 -21.12 -11.00 8.20
N ILE A 192 -19.94 -10.49 7.88
CA ILE A 192 -18.74 -11.30 8.05
C ILE A 192 -18.39 -11.34 9.55
N GLU A 193 -19.08 -12.22 10.30
CA GLU A 193 -18.43 -12.86 11.44
C GLU A 193 -17.12 -13.49 10.93
N LEU A 194 -16.01 -13.13 11.54
CA LEU A 194 -14.70 -13.73 11.24
C LEU A 194 -14.75 -15.25 11.49
N LYS A 195 -15.31 -15.99 10.56
CA LYS A 195 -15.15 -17.46 10.47
C LYS A 195 -13.73 -17.80 10.00
N GLY A 196 -12.77 -16.90 10.29
CA GLY A 196 -11.36 -17.06 9.98
C GLY A 196 -10.70 -18.10 10.88
N LYS A 197 -9.60 -18.67 10.38
CA LYS A 197 -8.72 -19.51 11.21
C LYS A 197 -8.25 -18.66 12.40
N THR A 198 -8.04 -19.28 13.55
CA THR A 198 -7.54 -18.63 14.78
C THR A 198 -6.36 -17.69 14.53
N SER A 199 -5.50 -18.00 13.55
CA SER A 199 -4.39 -17.12 13.15
C SER A 199 -4.84 -15.79 12.58
N ASP A 200 -5.94 -15.74 11.84
CA ASP A 200 -6.42 -14.52 11.19
C ASP A 200 -7.04 -13.60 12.24
N VAL A 201 -7.73 -14.18 13.23
CA VAL A 201 -8.26 -13.48 14.41
C VAL A 201 -7.13 -12.85 15.25
N HIS A 202 -6.07 -13.60 15.53
CA HIS A 202 -4.92 -13.06 16.27
C HIS A 202 -4.20 -11.96 15.50
N PHE A 203 -4.13 -12.06 14.18
CA PHE A 203 -3.52 -11.01 13.35
C PHE A 203 -4.36 -9.73 13.37
N GLN A 204 -5.68 -9.85 13.25
CA GLN A 204 -6.56 -8.68 13.35
C GLN A 204 -6.46 -8.02 14.72
N HIS A 205 -6.57 -8.79 15.82
CA HIS A 205 -6.44 -8.24 17.17
C HIS A 205 -5.07 -7.55 17.37
N PHE A 206 -3.99 -8.07 16.76
CA PHE A 206 -2.69 -7.41 16.80
C PHE A 206 -2.72 -6.06 16.08
N LEU A 207 -3.33 -5.98 14.88
CA LEU A 207 -3.45 -4.72 14.15
C LEU A 207 -4.31 -3.71 14.92
N ASP A 208 -5.42 -4.16 15.53
CA ASP A 208 -6.28 -3.33 16.35
C ASP A 208 -5.53 -2.76 17.56
N LEU A 209 -4.79 -3.61 18.28
CA LEU A 209 -3.95 -3.18 19.41
C LEU A 209 -2.86 -2.20 18.99
N LEU A 210 -2.17 -2.50 17.89
CA LEU A 210 -1.11 -1.63 17.35
C LEU A 210 -1.67 -0.27 16.93
N HIS A 211 -2.87 -0.25 16.34
CA HIS A 211 -3.51 0.97 15.91
C HIS A 211 -4.03 1.80 17.10
N ALA A 212 -4.64 1.15 18.09
CA ALA A 212 -5.20 1.79 19.29
C ALA A 212 -4.14 2.27 20.30
N ALA A 213 -2.93 1.72 20.25
CA ALA A 213 -1.88 2.07 21.20
C ALA A 213 -1.46 3.53 21.09
N GLU A 214 -1.54 4.28 22.19
CA GLU A 214 -0.99 5.65 22.28
C GLU A 214 0.53 5.63 22.08
N VAL A 215 1.23 4.68 22.72
CA VAL A 215 2.65 4.42 22.57
C VAL A 215 2.83 3.15 21.78
N LYS A 216 3.24 3.27 20.52
CA LYS A 216 3.45 2.12 19.62
C LYS A 216 4.85 1.52 19.76
N HIS A 217 5.82 2.29 20.22
CA HIS A 217 7.20 1.84 20.45
C HIS A 217 7.27 0.91 21.66
N ARG A 218 6.74 -0.30 21.47
CA ARG A 218 6.70 -1.40 22.46
C ARG A 218 7.32 -2.64 21.84
N THR A 219 7.74 -3.57 22.69
CA THR A 219 8.33 -4.82 22.21
C THR A 219 7.26 -5.79 21.67
N VAL A 220 7.67 -6.72 20.81
CA VAL A 220 6.79 -7.79 20.31
C VAL A 220 6.21 -8.60 21.48
N GLU A 221 7.02 -8.79 22.56
CA GLU A 221 6.58 -9.48 23.78
C GLU A 221 5.43 -8.78 24.46
N ALA A 222 5.44 -7.44 24.49
CA ALA A 222 4.36 -6.67 25.12
C ALA A 222 3.02 -6.88 24.38
N TYR A 223 3.04 -6.77 23.04
CA TYR A 223 1.85 -7.04 22.22
C TYR A 223 1.40 -8.50 22.31
N ALA A 224 2.33 -9.45 22.27
CA ALA A 224 2.01 -10.87 22.38
C ALA A 224 1.40 -11.24 23.73
N SER A 225 1.88 -10.61 24.82
CA SER A 225 1.33 -10.78 26.16
C SER A 225 -0.12 -10.32 26.27
N GLU A 226 -0.46 -9.16 25.67
CA GLU A 226 -1.85 -8.67 25.65
C GLU A 226 -2.79 -9.60 24.86
N LEU A 227 -2.26 -10.25 23.82
CA LEU A 227 -2.99 -11.23 23.02
C LEU A 227 -3.01 -12.63 23.64
N CYS A 228 -2.37 -12.83 24.80
CA CYS A 228 -2.22 -14.13 25.44
C CYS A 228 -1.58 -15.21 24.54
N ILE A 229 -0.61 -14.81 23.68
CA ILE A 229 0.12 -15.70 22.77
C ILE A 229 1.64 -15.50 22.92
N SER A 230 2.43 -16.43 22.36
CA SER A 230 3.89 -16.28 22.40
C SER A 230 4.37 -15.28 21.32
N PRO A 231 5.48 -14.53 21.55
CA PRO A 231 6.08 -13.62 20.57
C PRO A 231 6.44 -14.30 19.24
N LYS A 232 6.93 -15.55 19.33
CA LYS A 232 7.25 -16.38 18.17
C LYS A 232 6.01 -16.68 17.34
N TYR A 233 4.90 -17.01 18.01
CA TYR A 233 3.63 -17.28 17.32
C TYR A 233 3.06 -15.99 16.70
N LEU A 234 3.08 -14.87 17.43
CA LEU A 234 2.66 -13.57 16.87
C LEU A 234 3.46 -13.22 15.60
N THR A 235 4.78 -13.36 15.62
CA THR A 235 5.62 -13.11 14.45
C THR A 235 5.29 -14.05 13.28
N ALA A 236 5.04 -15.33 13.56
CA ALA A 236 4.64 -16.29 12.53
C ALA A 236 3.26 -15.97 11.93
N VAL A 237 2.32 -15.54 12.76
CA VAL A 237 0.98 -15.10 12.35
C VAL A 237 1.06 -13.87 11.44
N CYS A 238 1.83 -12.85 11.84
CA CYS A 238 2.03 -11.65 11.03
C CYS A 238 2.65 -12.00 9.67
N LYS A 239 3.73 -12.77 9.67
CA LYS A 239 4.44 -13.16 8.45
C LYS A 239 3.55 -13.97 7.50
N LYS A 240 2.74 -14.88 8.03
CA LYS A 240 1.80 -15.67 7.23
C LYS A 240 0.72 -14.81 6.57
N ASN A 241 0.19 -13.83 7.29
CA ASN A 241 -0.96 -13.03 6.82
C ASN A 241 -0.56 -11.84 5.94
N SER A 242 0.63 -11.25 6.18
CA SER A 242 1.04 -10.02 5.51
C SER A 242 2.44 -10.07 4.87
N GLY A 243 3.16 -11.16 5.01
CA GLY A 243 4.56 -11.24 4.58
C GLY A 243 5.54 -10.53 5.52
N LYS A 244 5.06 -9.72 6.48
CA LYS A 244 5.86 -8.93 7.44
C LYS A 244 5.86 -9.58 8.81
N THR A 245 6.95 -9.45 9.54
CA THR A 245 7.05 -9.82 10.94
C THR A 245 6.29 -8.83 11.85
N ALA A 246 5.99 -9.21 13.07
CA ALA A 246 5.40 -8.31 14.06
C ALA A 246 6.29 -7.08 14.33
N ASN A 247 7.60 -7.28 14.38
CA ASN A 247 8.55 -6.18 14.58
C ASN A 247 8.56 -5.18 13.42
N GLU A 248 8.46 -5.66 12.17
CA GLU A 248 8.36 -4.79 11.00
C GLU A 248 7.08 -3.93 11.04
N TRP A 249 5.94 -4.52 11.42
CA TRP A 249 4.70 -3.80 11.62
C TRP A 249 4.83 -2.69 12.68
N ILE A 250 5.39 -3.01 13.85
CA ILE A 250 5.61 -2.06 14.94
C ILE A 250 6.53 -0.93 14.47
N THR A 251 7.66 -1.29 13.86
CA THR A 251 8.66 -0.33 13.36
C THR A 251 8.05 0.64 12.36
N GLU A 252 7.29 0.14 11.37
CA GLU A 252 6.63 0.99 10.36
C GLU A 252 5.69 2.01 11.01
N GLN A 253 4.87 1.60 11.98
CA GLN A 253 3.95 2.49 12.66
C GLN A 253 4.68 3.55 13.51
N VAL A 254 5.75 3.14 14.21
CA VAL A 254 6.58 4.06 14.99
C VAL A 254 7.27 5.09 14.07
N LEU A 255 7.80 4.66 12.94
CA LEU A 255 8.43 5.57 11.98
C LEU A 255 7.43 6.57 11.39
N GLU A 256 6.18 6.16 11.18
CA GLU A 256 5.14 7.06 10.70
C GLU A 256 4.75 8.09 11.76
N ASP A 257 4.62 7.68 13.01
CA ASP A 257 4.39 8.61 14.10
C ASP A 257 5.55 9.62 14.25
N ILE A 258 6.80 9.16 14.15
CA ILE A 258 7.97 10.05 14.17
C ILE A 258 7.90 11.07 13.03
N ARG A 259 7.59 10.65 11.79
CA ARG A 259 7.44 11.57 10.65
C ARG A 259 6.38 12.62 10.93
N TYR A 260 5.22 12.18 11.40
CA TYR A 260 4.11 13.07 11.69
C TYR A 260 4.48 14.11 12.75
N TYR A 261 4.97 13.69 13.90
CA TYR A 261 5.28 14.62 14.98
C TYR A 261 6.43 15.56 14.63
N LEU A 262 7.43 15.10 13.89
CA LEU A 262 8.54 15.96 13.45
C LEU A 262 8.11 17.00 12.42
N ARG A 263 7.15 16.72 11.54
CA ARG A 263 6.77 17.60 10.42
C ARG A 263 5.49 18.38 10.63
N GLN A 264 4.56 17.84 11.40
CA GLN A 264 3.20 18.38 11.52
C GLN A 264 2.92 19.00 12.89
N THR A 265 3.91 19.04 13.78
CA THR A 265 3.73 19.63 15.11
C THR A 265 4.91 20.50 15.51
N ASP A 266 4.64 21.49 16.39
CA ASP A 266 5.66 22.35 16.98
C ASP A 266 6.28 21.77 18.28
N LEU A 267 5.99 20.48 18.59
CA LEU A 267 6.53 19.83 19.77
C LEU A 267 8.06 19.79 19.73
N SER A 268 8.72 20.06 20.84
CA SER A 268 10.17 19.91 20.95
C SER A 268 10.57 18.44 20.76
N ILE A 269 11.82 18.19 20.36
CA ILE A 269 12.35 16.83 20.22
C ILE A 269 12.21 16.01 21.51
N LYS A 270 12.34 16.66 22.66
CA LYS A 270 12.13 16.02 23.97
C LYS A 270 10.67 15.62 24.15
N GLN A 271 9.72 16.51 23.87
CA GLN A 271 8.29 16.19 23.98
C GLN A 271 7.89 15.05 23.03
N ILE A 272 8.41 15.03 21.80
CA ILE A 272 8.16 13.94 20.85
C ILE A 272 8.74 12.61 21.38
N CYS A 273 9.97 12.64 21.89
CA CYS A 273 10.61 11.49 22.50
C CYS A 273 9.77 10.89 23.63
N ASP A 274 9.30 11.76 24.56
CA ASP A 274 8.47 11.37 25.69
C ASP A 274 7.11 10.83 25.23
N HIS A 275 6.47 11.53 24.26
CA HIS A 275 5.16 11.15 23.72
C HIS A 275 5.17 9.78 23.00
N LEU A 276 6.26 9.49 22.29
CA LEU A 276 6.41 8.22 21.57
C LEU A 276 6.97 7.09 22.43
N GLY A 277 7.23 7.34 23.74
CA GLY A 277 7.67 6.34 24.69
C GLY A 277 9.13 5.91 24.53
N PHE A 278 9.98 6.75 23.97
CA PHE A 278 11.41 6.48 23.93
C PHE A 278 12.06 6.78 25.27
N PRO A 279 13.05 5.97 25.71
CA PRO A 279 13.64 6.11 27.04
C PRO A 279 14.40 7.43 27.27
N ASN A 280 14.96 8.00 26.21
CA ASN A 280 15.65 9.29 26.24
C ASN A 280 15.90 9.83 24.82
N THR A 281 16.22 11.13 24.73
CA THR A 281 16.46 11.82 23.45
C THR A 281 17.67 11.31 22.68
N SER A 282 18.67 10.74 23.36
CA SER A 282 19.85 10.16 22.69
C SER A 282 19.46 8.87 21.95
N PHE A 283 18.67 8.01 22.60
CA PHE A 283 18.15 6.79 21.96
C PHE A 283 17.20 7.14 20.81
N PHE A 284 16.30 8.10 21.02
CA PHE A 284 15.40 8.60 19.98
C PHE A 284 16.19 9.17 18.78
N GLY A 285 17.21 10.01 19.04
CA GLY A 285 18.05 10.58 18.00
C GLY A 285 18.79 9.52 17.18
N LYS A 286 19.32 8.49 17.86
CA LYS A 286 19.96 7.36 17.18
C LYS A 286 18.95 6.57 16.35
N TYR A 287 17.79 6.25 16.90
CA TYR A 287 16.72 5.52 16.20
C TYR A 287 16.28 6.24 14.92
N VAL A 288 16.06 7.57 15.01
CA VAL A 288 15.72 8.40 13.85
C VAL A 288 16.84 8.39 12.81
N LYS A 289 18.09 8.53 13.24
CA LYS A 289 19.24 8.53 12.33
C LYS A 289 19.43 7.19 11.63
N ASP A 290 19.26 6.08 12.36
CA ASP A 290 19.41 4.73 11.80
C ASP A 290 18.35 4.44 10.73
N HIS A 291 17.11 4.98 10.86
CA HIS A 291 16.01 4.71 9.94
C HIS A 291 15.81 5.77 8.85
N PHE A 292 16.17 7.03 9.10
CA PHE A 292 15.99 8.13 8.15
C PHE A 292 17.30 8.69 7.59
N GLY A 293 18.45 8.20 8.06
CA GLY A 293 19.76 8.65 7.61
C GLY A 293 20.18 10.04 8.16
N MET A 294 19.32 10.70 8.95
CA MET A 294 19.55 12.05 9.45
C MET A 294 19.00 12.23 10.87
N THR A 295 19.43 13.28 11.54
CA THR A 295 18.98 13.59 12.90
C THR A 295 17.53 14.10 12.92
N PRO A 296 16.80 14.03 14.07
CA PRO A 296 15.45 14.59 14.19
C PRO A 296 15.36 16.06 13.82
N MET A 297 16.39 16.85 14.14
CA MET A 297 16.42 18.29 13.83
C MET A 297 16.60 18.57 12.33
N GLU A 298 17.42 17.75 11.65
CA GLU A 298 17.58 17.82 10.19
C GLU A 298 16.30 17.42 9.49
N PHE A 299 15.67 16.32 9.94
CA PHE A 299 14.42 15.82 9.37
C PHE A 299 13.25 16.83 9.48
N ARG A 300 13.19 17.59 10.59
CA ARG A 300 12.19 18.65 10.81
C ARG A 300 12.32 19.80 9.83
N LYS A 301 13.54 20.11 9.37
CA LYS A 301 13.81 21.26 8.50
C LYS A 301 13.57 20.98 7.00
N MET A 302 13.38 19.72 6.65
CA MET A 302 13.01 19.29 5.28
C MET A 302 11.54 19.56 4.98
#